data_02e3725929d367ba1cc9cb258ebd7018
#
_entry.id   02e3725929d367ba1cc9cb258ebd7018
#
_cell.length_a   1.000
_cell.length_b   1.000
_cell.length_c   1.000
_cell.angle_alpha   90.00
_cell.angle_beta   90.00
_cell.angle_gamma   90.00
#
_symmetry.space_group_name_H-M   'P 1'
#
loop_
_entity.id
_entity.type
_entity.pdbx_description
1 polymer ?
#
loop_
_entity_poly.entity_id
_entity_poly.type
_entity_poly.pdbx_seq_one_letter_code
_entity_poly.pdbx_strand_id
1 'polypeptide(L)'
;RRTGFPIFTGIEFFSLQGDITAWGLESYPDHRIPAQDFIDLVNATNGFCVSCHPFRNNNRGLEEKLRDVCGLNGVEVLNGSTDVEANRKALRFCRELGLQAIGASDAHTTQQVGKYVTYLPKMVTTLSDFIAELRTLPTRPAIWNGSGYDVVDEF
;
A
#
# COMPACT_ATOMS: atom_id res chain seq x y z
N ARG A 1 0.30 -20.40 -15.32
CA ARG A 1 1.53 -19.58 -15.40
C ARG A 1 1.98 -19.44 -16.85
N ARG A 2 1.44 -18.47 -17.60
CA ARG A 2 1.77 -18.34 -19.01
C ARG A 2 2.71 -17.18 -19.31
N THR A 3 2.90 -16.25 -18.36
CA THR A 3 3.63 -15.01 -18.59
C THR A 3 4.99 -14.95 -17.90
N GLY A 4 5.27 -15.82 -16.91
CA GLY A 4 6.50 -15.76 -16.11
C GLY A 4 6.54 -14.61 -15.09
N PHE A 5 5.51 -13.76 -15.02
CA PHE A 5 5.45 -12.69 -14.02
C PHE A 5 5.21 -13.25 -12.62
N PRO A 6 5.96 -12.80 -11.60
CA PRO A 6 5.67 -13.12 -10.22
C PRO A 6 4.36 -12.44 -9.80
N ILE A 7 3.50 -13.19 -9.09
CA ILE A 7 2.28 -12.67 -8.47
C ILE A 7 2.35 -13.02 -7.00
N PHE A 8 2.34 -12.00 -6.15
CA PHE A 8 2.36 -12.14 -4.70
C PHE A 8 0.97 -11.88 -4.14
N THR A 9 0.46 -12.83 -3.38
CA THR A 9 -0.83 -12.70 -2.73
C THR A 9 -0.68 -11.87 -1.46
N GLY A 10 -1.54 -10.88 -1.31
CA GLY A 10 -1.74 -10.10 -0.10
C GLY A 10 -3.22 -10.07 0.27
N ILE A 11 -3.56 -9.35 1.31
CA ILE A 11 -4.93 -9.11 1.74
C ILE A 11 -5.15 -7.61 1.94
N GLU A 12 -6.31 -7.10 1.51
CA GLU A 12 -6.87 -5.85 1.98
C GLU A 12 -7.85 -6.15 3.11
N PHE A 13 -7.43 -5.86 4.32
CA PHE A 13 -8.19 -6.15 5.54
C PHE A 13 -8.94 -4.91 6.01
N PHE A 14 -10.26 -5.01 6.13
CA PHE A 14 -11.10 -3.94 6.67
C PHE A 14 -11.10 -3.98 8.20
N SER A 15 -10.19 -3.25 8.83
CA SER A 15 -10.12 -3.09 10.28
C SER A 15 -11.29 -2.25 10.82
N LEU A 16 -11.39 -2.10 12.14
CA LEU A 16 -12.41 -1.22 12.74
C LEU A 16 -12.20 0.26 12.39
N GLN A 17 -10.98 0.69 12.06
CA GLN A 17 -10.63 2.08 11.75
C GLN A 17 -10.49 2.37 10.26
N GLY A 18 -10.23 1.37 9.41
CA GLY A 18 -10.06 1.54 7.97
C GLY A 18 -9.32 0.37 7.32
N ASP A 19 -9.13 0.47 6.01
CA ASP A 19 -8.48 -0.57 5.21
C ASP A 19 -6.96 -0.57 5.34
N ILE A 20 -6.41 -1.78 5.50
CA ILE A 20 -4.98 -2.03 5.56
C ILE A 20 -4.66 -3.19 4.63
N THR A 21 -3.83 -2.95 3.61
CA THR A 21 -3.25 -4.02 2.80
C THR A 21 -2.04 -4.61 3.50
N ALA A 22 -1.92 -5.94 3.48
CA ALA A 22 -0.80 -6.64 4.09
C ALA A 22 -0.30 -7.82 3.26
N TRP A 23 1.00 -8.10 3.40
CA TRP A 23 1.68 -9.27 2.84
C TRP A 23 2.48 -9.98 3.94
N GLY A 24 2.64 -11.29 3.80
CA GLY A 24 3.42 -12.11 4.71
C GLY A 24 2.61 -12.80 5.80
N LEU A 25 1.27 -12.72 5.75
CA LEU A 25 0.39 -13.49 6.64
C LEU A 25 0.04 -14.84 6.02
N GLU A 26 0.10 -15.89 6.83
CA GLU A 26 -0.43 -17.22 6.47
C GLU A 26 -1.95 -17.31 6.70
N SER A 27 -2.43 -16.58 7.72
CA SER A 27 -3.84 -16.47 8.04
C SER A 27 -4.16 -15.10 8.60
N TYR A 28 -5.42 -14.69 8.53
CA TYR A 28 -5.90 -13.41 9.04
C TYR A 28 -7.25 -13.59 9.74
N PRO A 29 -7.65 -12.64 10.61
CA PRO A 29 -8.93 -12.72 11.32
C PRO A 29 -10.13 -12.79 10.36
N ASP A 30 -11.12 -13.59 10.70
CA ASP A 30 -12.37 -13.74 9.96
C ASP A 30 -13.42 -12.64 10.30
N HIS A 31 -13.07 -11.76 11.25
CA HIS A 31 -13.87 -10.63 11.69
C HIS A 31 -13.00 -9.37 11.80
N ARG A 32 -13.64 -8.21 11.85
CA ARG A 32 -12.95 -6.94 12.00
C ARG A 32 -12.36 -6.80 13.40
N ILE A 33 -11.08 -6.45 13.46
CA ILE A 33 -10.35 -6.14 14.68
C ILE A 33 -9.82 -4.69 14.63
N PRO A 34 -9.35 -4.09 15.74
CA PRO A 34 -8.66 -2.81 15.72
C PRO A 34 -7.50 -2.78 14.73
N ALA A 35 -7.27 -1.62 14.10
CA ALA A 35 -6.18 -1.43 13.14
C ALA A 35 -4.81 -1.77 13.77
N GLN A 36 -4.59 -1.35 15.03
CA GLN A 36 -3.35 -1.64 15.75
C GLN A 36 -3.12 -3.13 15.90
N ASP A 37 -4.14 -3.88 16.31
CA ASP A 37 -4.04 -5.34 16.50
C ASP A 37 -3.69 -6.04 15.19
N PHE A 38 -4.25 -5.58 14.06
CA PHE A 38 -3.91 -6.13 12.75
C PHE A 38 -2.48 -5.77 12.32
N ILE A 39 -2.02 -4.54 12.55
CA ILE A 39 -0.65 -4.11 12.29
C ILE A 39 0.34 -4.95 13.12
N ASP A 40 0.06 -5.18 14.39
CA ASP A 40 0.89 -5.99 15.29
C ASP A 40 0.97 -7.44 14.81
N LEU A 41 -0.15 -8.01 14.36
CA LEU A 41 -0.20 -9.35 13.77
C LEU A 41 0.70 -9.46 12.53
N VAL A 42 0.65 -8.48 11.62
CA VAL A 42 1.50 -8.45 10.43
C VAL A 42 2.97 -8.33 10.79
N ASN A 43 3.30 -7.46 11.74
CA ASN A 43 4.68 -7.26 12.16
C ASN A 43 5.26 -8.49 12.89
N ALA A 44 4.45 -9.23 13.64
CA ALA A 44 4.85 -10.48 14.29
C ALA A 44 5.32 -11.56 13.31
N THR A 45 4.86 -11.52 12.06
CA THR A 45 5.29 -12.42 10.99
C THR A 45 6.40 -11.86 10.10
N ASN A 46 6.97 -10.69 10.45
CA ASN A 46 7.86 -9.91 9.58
C ASN A 46 7.21 -9.54 8.23
N GLY A 47 5.90 -9.45 8.18
CA GLY A 47 5.13 -9.00 7.03
C GLY A 47 5.29 -7.50 6.74
N PHE A 48 4.57 -6.98 5.77
CA PHE A 48 4.53 -5.56 5.41
C PHE A 48 3.08 -5.10 5.32
N CYS A 49 2.73 -3.98 5.96
CA CYS A 49 1.38 -3.45 5.93
C CYS A 49 1.33 -1.96 5.55
N VAL A 50 0.28 -1.61 4.83
CA VAL A 50 0.08 -0.30 4.21
C VAL A 50 -1.33 0.18 4.46
N SER A 51 -1.52 1.42 4.88
CA SER A 51 -2.85 2.04 4.87
C SER A 51 -3.31 2.27 3.43
N CYS A 52 -4.41 1.62 3.04
CA CYS A 52 -5.00 1.80 1.72
C CYS A 52 -5.73 3.14 1.65
N HIS A 53 -5.60 3.84 0.52
CA HIS A 53 -6.37 5.04 0.18
C HIS A 53 -6.89 5.84 1.40
N PRO A 54 -5.99 6.27 2.33
CA PRO A 54 -6.37 6.69 3.69
C PRO A 54 -7.36 7.84 3.75
N PHE A 55 -7.44 8.67 2.71
CA PHE A 55 -8.31 9.84 2.66
C PHE A 55 -9.37 9.79 1.55
N ARG A 56 -9.58 8.62 0.93
CA ARG A 56 -10.69 8.44 -0.01
C ARG A 56 -12.02 8.70 0.69
N ASN A 57 -12.91 9.45 0.05
CA ASN A 57 -14.25 9.72 0.58
C ASN A 57 -15.19 8.51 0.42
N ASN A 58 -14.91 7.44 1.16
CA ASN A 58 -15.71 6.22 1.17
C ASN A 58 -15.86 5.61 2.57
N ASN A 59 -15.42 6.31 3.62
CA ASN A 59 -15.41 5.87 5.02
C ASN A 59 -14.62 4.57 5.25
N ARG A 60 -13.62 4.29 4.39
CA ARG A 60 -12.79 3.09 4.44
C ARG A 60 -11.32 3.38 4.79
N GLY A 61 -10.88 4.62 4.72
CA GLY A 61 -9.52 5.02 5.06
C GLY A 61 -9.27 5.18 6.55
N LEU A 62 -8.02 5.06 6.98
CA LEU A 62 -7.62 5.37 8.36
C LEU A 62 -7.72 6.86 8.70
N GLU A 63 -7.60 7.73 7.70
CA GLU A 63 -7.68 9.18 7.84
C GLU A 63 -6.68 9.73 8.89
N GLU A 64 -7.13 10.62 9.76
CA GLU A 64 -6.30 11.21 10.83
C GLU A 64 -5.79 10.16 11.84
N LYS A 65 -6.47 9.01 11.95
CA LYS A 65 -6.06 7.88 12.82
C LYS A 65 -4.74 7.23 12.40
N LEU A 66 -4.18 7.60 11.23
CA LEU A 66 -2.81 7.27 10.85
C LEU A 66 -1.78 7.67 11.92
N ARG A 67 -2.06 8.74 12.69
CA ARG A 67 -1.21 9.21 13.79
C ARG A 67 -1.35 8.39 15.07
N ASP A 68 -2.43 7.65 15.20
CA ASP A 68 -2.78 6.90 16.41
C ASP A 68 -2.25 5.45 16.38
N VAL A 69 -1.78 4.97 15.22
CA VAL A 69 -1.25 3.63 15.05
C VAL A 69 0.28 3.62 14.99
N CYS A 70 0.86 2.54 15.51
CA CYS A 70 2.30 2.31 15.52
C CYS A 70 2.67 1.10 14.67
N GLY A 71 3.86 1.11 14.06
CA GLY A 71 4.38 -0.04 13.32
C GLY A 71 3.78 -0.21 11.91
N LEU A 72 2.94 0.70 11.44
CA LEU A 72 2.52 0.74 10.04
C LEU A 72 3.77 0.98 9.16
N ASN A 73 3.89 0.26 8.03
CA ASN A 73 5.10 0.32 7.21
C ASN A 73 4.99 1.35 6.07
N GLY A 74 3.80 1.54 5.52
CA GLY A 74 3.60 2.43 4.38
C GLY A 74 2.21 3.03 4.30
N VAL A 75 2.05 3.96 3.36
CA VAL A 75 0.80 4.64 3.04
C VAL A 75 0.62 4.66 1.53
N GLU A 76 -0.54 4.31 1.02
CA GLU A 76 -0.91 4.59 -0.37
C GLU A 76 -1.09 6.09 -0.55
N VAL A 77 -0.08 6.71 -1.10
CA VAL A 77 -0.05 8.15 -1.40
C VAL A 77 -0.52 8.45 -2.82
N LEU A 78 -0.53 7.42 -3.67
CA LEU A 78 -0.96 7.50 -5.06
C LEU A 78 -1.86 6.30 -5.37
N ASN A 79 -3.16 6.45 -5.16
CA ASN A 79 -4.14 5.41 -5.43
C ASN A 79 -4.97 5.79 -6.66
N GLY A 80 -5.14 4.83 -7.58
CA GLY A 80 -5.76 5.04 -8.88
C GLY A 80 -7.28 5.27 -8.87
N SER A 81 -7.93 5.00 -7.75
CA SER A 81 -9.37 5.21 -7.54
C SER A 81 -9.68 6.33 -6.53
N THR A 82 -8.65 7.14 -6.19
CA THR A 82 -8.74 8.23 -5.22
C THR A 82 -8.47 9.56 -5.93
N ASP A 83 -9.15 10.63 -5.54
CA ASP A 83 -8.94 11.96 -6.10
C ASP A 83 -7.56 12.54 -5.71
N VAL A 84 -7.13 13.55 -6.48
CA VAL A 84 -5.79 14.14 -6.35
C VAL A 84 -5.59 14.80 -4.99
N GLU A 85 -6.59 15.46 -4.43
CA GLU A 85 -6.45 16.16 -3.14
C GLU A 85 -6.32 15.17 -1.98
N ALA A 86 -7.07 14.06 -2.02
CA ALA A 86 -6.95 12.98 -1.05
C ALA A 86 -5.56 12.30 -1.16
N ASN A 87 -5.05 12.06 -2.37
CA ASN A 87 -3.69 11.56 -2.60
C ASN A 87 -2.63 12.54 -2.07
N ARG A 88 -2.77 13.85 -2.31
CA ARG A 88 -1.89 14.89 -1.73
C ARG A 88 -1.89 14.86 -0.20
N LYS A 89 -3.07 14.72 0.39
CA LYS A 89 -3.19 14.61 1.85
C LYS A 89 -2.48 13.37 2.36
N ALA A 90 -2.65 12.22 1.71
CA ALA A 90 -1.95 10.98 2.04
C ALA A 90 -0.43 11.14 1.98
N LEU A 91 0.10 11.81 0.94
CA LEU A 91 1.53 12.09 0.80
C LEU A 91 2.08 12.95 1.95
N ARG A 92 1.33 14.00 2.36
CA ARG A 92 1.73 14.82 3.52
C ARG A 92 1.85 14.01 4.79
N PHE A 93 0.84 13.16 5.08
CA PHE A 93 0.86 12.28 6.26
C PHE A 93 1.98 11.24 6.18
N CYS A 94 2.20 10.64 5.02
CA CYS A 94 3.28 9.68 4.79
C CYS A 94 4.64 10.29 5.13
N ARG A 95 4.90 11.52 4.69
CA ARG A 95 6.14 12.27 4.98
C ARG A 95 6.25 12.65 6.46
N GLU A 96 5.18 13.15 7.06
CA GLU A 96 5.10 13.49 8.48
C GLU A 96 5.45 12.31 9.37
N LEU A 97 4.94 11.12 9.02
CA LEU A 97 5.12 9.90 9.79
C LEU A 97 6.37 9.09 9.41
N GLY A 98 7.11 9.50 8.37
CA GLY A 98 8.32 8.82 7.92
C GLY A 98 8.06 7.42 7.36
N LEU A 99 6.89 7.18 6.74
CA LEU A 99 6.47 5.89 6.21
C LEU A 99 6.85 5.74 4.73
N GLN A 100 6.80 4.49 4.23
CA GLN A 100 7.00 4.21 2.81
C GLN A 100 5.85 4.75 1.96
N ALA A 101 6.19 5.44 0.86
CA ALA A 101 5.21 5.97 -0.08
C ALA A 101 4.87 4.91 -1.13
N ILE A 102 3.61 4.50 -1.19
CA ILE A 102 3.11 3.42 -2.06
C ILE A 102 2.21 3.99 -3.15
N GLY A 103 2.45 3.55 -4.38
CA GLY A 103 1.53 3.73 -5.51
C GLY A 103 0.79 2.44 -5.80
N ALA A 104 -0.53 2.51 -5.97
CA ALA A 104 -1.37 1.36 -6.26
C ALA A 104 -2.47 1.70 -7.27
N SER A 105 -2.71 0.81 -8.22
CA SER A 105 -3.78 1.00 -9.20
C SER A 105 -5.18 0.89 -8.59
N ASP A 106 -5.33 0.11 -7.54
CA ASP A 106 -6.63 -0.26 -6.96
C ASP A 106 -7.62 -0.66 -8.07
N ALA A 107 -7.15 -1.58 -8.91
CA ALA A 107 -7.77 -1.91 -10.17
C ALA A 107 -8.99 -2.81 -10.00
N HIS A 108 -10.15 -2.37 -10.46
CA HIS A 108 -11.40 -3.13 -10.53
C HIS A 108 -11.69 -3.64 -11.96
N THR A 109 -10.91 -3.17 -12.93
CA THR A 109 -10.97 -3.61 -14.33
C THR A 109 -9.57 -3.81 -14.89
N THR A 110 -9.43 -4.61 -15.94
CA THR A 110 -8.14 -4.87 -16.60
C THR A 110 -7.47 -3.60 -17.12
N GLN A 111 -8.24 -2.59 -17.52
CA GLN A 111 -7.74 -1.32 -18.04
C GLN A 111 -7.09 -0.44 -16.96
N GLN A 112 -7.39 -0.69 -15.70
CA GLN A 112 -6.83 0.03 -14.56
C GLN A 112 -5.50 -0.56 -14.08
N VAL A 113 -5.25 -1.86 -14.37
CA VAL A 113 -4.05 -2.55 -13.91
C VAL A 113 -2.80 -1.88 -14.45
N GLY A 114 -1.87 -1.58 -13.55
CA GLY A 114 -0.57 -1.01 -13.88
C GLY A 114 -0.58 0.48 -14.24
N LYS A 115 -1.69 1.20 -14.09
CA LYS A 115 -1.70 2.67 -14.28
C LYS A 115 -0.94 3.41 -13.19
N TYR A 116 -1.08 2.96 -11.98
CA TYR A 116 -0.42 3.49 -10.79
C TYR A 116 0.32 2.34 -10.13
N VAL A 117 1.59 2.55 -9.84
CA VAL A 117 2.48 1.48 -9.37
C VAL A 117 3.45 2.01 -8.33
N THR A 118 4.11 1.09 -7.62
CA THR A 118 5.29 1.38 -6.81
C THR A 118 6.53 0.95 -7.56
N TYR A 119 7.45 1.87 -7.81
CA TYR A 119 8.75 1.56 -8.37
C TYR A 119 9.63 0.89 -7.31
N LEU A 120 10.17 -0.27 -7.65
CA LEU A 120 11.19 -0.98 -6.89
C LEU A 120 12.49 -1.01 -7.70
N PRO A 121 13.65 -0.67 -7.13
CA PRO A 121 14.92 -0.59 -7.87
C PRO A 121 15.45 -1.95 -8.29
N LYS A 122 14.98 -3.04 -7.68
CA LYS A 122 15.38 -4.41 -8.02
C LYS A 122 14.19 -5.26 -8.44
N MET A 123 14.44 -6.18 -9.33
CA MET A 123 13.48 -7.23 -9.65
C MET A 123 13.34 -8.18 -8.46
N VAL A 124 12.09 -8.43 -8.07
CA VAL A 124 11.74 -9.36 -6.99
C VAL A 124 11.04 -10.59 -7.59
N THR A 125 11.39 -11.76 -7.11
CA THR A 125 10.86 -13.03 -7.63
C THR A 125 10.16 -13.87 -6.57
N THR A 126 10.37 -13.54 -5.29
CA THR A 126 9.72 -14.19 -4.16
C THR A 126 8.98 -13.17 -3.30
N LEU A 127 7.99 -13.61 -2.52
CA LEU A 127 7.29 -12.75 -1.57
C LEU A 127 8.25 -12.20 -0.50
N SER A 128 9.20 -12.99 -0.06
CA SER A 128 10.22 -12.56 0.92
C SER A 128 11.09 -11.43 0.37
N ASP A 129 11.56 -11.54 -0.89
CA ASP A 129 12.34 -10.48 -1.54
C ASP A 129 11.50 -9.21 -1.71
N PHE A 130 10.22 -9.36 -2.07
CA PHE A 130 9.29 -8.24 -2.21
C PHE A 130 9.13 -7.47 -0.88
N ILE A 131 8.87 -8.18 0.22
CA ILE A 131 8.75 -7.58 1.55
C ILE A 131 10.07 -6.92 1.98
N ALA A 132 11.21 -7.57 1.72
CA ALA A 132 12.53 -7.03 2.05
C ALA A 132 12.82 -5.73 1.28
N GLU A 133 12.53 -5.67 -0.02
CA GLU A 133 12.70 -4.44 -0.82
C GLU A 133 11.80 -3.30 -0.31
N LEU A 134 10.53 -3.59 0.00
CA LEU A 134 9.60 -2.60 0.55
C LEU A 134 10.05 -2.03 1.91
N ARG A 135 10.81 -2.82 2.71
CA ARG A 135 11.28 -2.40 4.03
C ARG A 135 12.59 -1.64 3.99
N THR A 136 13.47 -1.94 3.05
CA THR A 136 14.88 -1.51 3.10
C THR A 136 15.19 -0.31 2.22
N LEU A 137 14.43 -0.09 1.17
CA LEU A 137 14.69 0.97 0.19
C LEU A 137 13.51 1.94 0.12
N PRO A 138 13.78 3.24 -0.08
CA PRO A 138 12.71 4.20 -0.33
C PRO A 138 11.90 3.78 -1.55
N THR A 139 10.62 3.52 -1.34
CA THR A 139 9.68 3.23 -2.42
C THR A 139 9.24 4.53 -3.09
N ARG A 140 8.96 4.47 -4.39
CA ARG A 140 8.54 5.64 -5.16
C ARG A 140 7.27 5.32 -5.94
N PRO A 141 6.17 6.03 -5.70
CA PRO A 141 4.98 5.91 -6.51
C PRO A 141 5.25 6.37 -7.95
N ALA A 142 4.61 5.73 -8.94
CA ALA A 142 4.77 6.09 -10.33
C ALA A 142 3.45 5.92 -11.12
N ILE A 143 3.32 6.69 -12.20
CA ILE A 143 2.14 6.72 -13.08
C ILE A 143 2.56 6.30 -14.49
N TRP A 144 1.75 5.46 -15.12
CA TRP A 144 1.89 5.13 -16.53
C TRP A 144 1.48 6.32 -17.40
N ASN A 145 2.39 6.81 -18.27
CA ASN A 145 2.17 7.95 -19.15
C ASN A 145 1.80 7.58 -20.59
N GLY A 146 1.65 6.29 -20.88
CA GLY A 146 1.38 5.76 -22.23
C GLY A 146 2.59 5.13 -22.93
N SER A 147 3.81 5.42 -22.47
CA SER A 147 5.06 4.88 -23.01
C SER A 147 6.02 4.35 -21.95
N GLY A 148 5.85 4.78 -20.70
CA GLY A 148 6.68 4.40 -19.57
C GLY A 148 6.06 4.85 -18.25
N TYR A 149 6.83 4.79 -17.18
CA TYR A 149 6.40 5.22 -15.85
C TYR A 149 7.13 6.49 -15.42
N ASP A 150 6.36 7.49 -15.05
CA ASP A 150 6.85 8.71 -14.42
C ASP A 150 6.76 8.56 -12.91
N VAL A 151 7.89 8.69 -12.23
CA VAL A 151 7.93 8.70 -10.77
C VAL A 151 7.31 10.01 -10.27
N VAL A 152 6.48 9.90 -9.23
CA VAL A 152 5.74 11.01 -8.65
C VAL A 152 6.25 11.26 -7.25
N ASP A 153 7.06 12.29 -7.11
CA ASP A 153 7.57 12.73 -5.82
C ASP A 153 6.68 13.84 -5.20
N GLU A 154 5.89 14.56 -6.03
CA GLU A 154 4.93 15.60 -5.64
C GLU A 154 3.72 15.60 -6.59
N PHE A 155 2.55 16.08 -6.11
CA PHE A 155 1.32 16.22 -6.89
C PHE A 155 0.93 17.69 -7.05
#